data_7c1b32614371e3f351310ca88569acdf
#
_entry.id   7c1b32614371e3f351310ca88569acdf
#
_cell.length_a   1.000
_cell.length_b   1.000
_cell.length_c   1.000
_cell.angle_alpha   90.00
_cell.angle_beta   90.00
_cell.angle_gamma   90.00
#
_symmetry.space_group_name_H-M   'P 1'
#
loop_
_entity.id
_entity.type
_entity.pdbx_description
1 polymer ?
#
loop_
_entity_poly.entity_id
_entity_poly.type
_entity_poly.pdbx_seq_one_letter_code
_entity_poly.pdbx_strand_id
1 'polypeptide(L)'
;MNWFKKIVPPGLKKIFSKRSSTKELWLKCNNCEAMLFHKDAKENLYVCSECDNHMRISAKERFNQLLDQGSIKYIEDPIVPIDPLKFRDEKKYIDRLKESKKKTKITDSVVIGYGSINKINVTLAVHDFQFMGGSLGMAAGESIIKAIK
;
A
#
# COMPACT_ATOMS: atom_id res chain seq x y z
N MET A 1 6.28 -26.91 -28.41
CA MET A 1 6.69 -28.23 -27.89
C MET A 1 7.64 -28.00 -26.72
N ASN A 2 7.21 -28.16 -25.45
CA ASN A 2 8.02 -27.89 -24.27
C ASN A 2 8.62 -29.18 -23.72
N TRP A 3 9.72 -29.60 -24.29
CA TRP A 3 10.46 -30.81 -23.92
C TRP A 3 11.10 -30.70 -22.51
N PHE A 4 11.52 -29.52 -22.10
CA PHE A 4 12.19 -29.28 -20.81
C PHE A 4 11.35 -29.52 -19.53
N LYS A 5 10.02 -29.64 -19.65
CA LYS A 5 9.14 -29.89 -18.47
C LYS A 5 9.17 -31.33 -17.92
N LYS A 6 9.77 -32.28 -18.63
CA LYS A 6 9.75 -33.71 -18.27
C LYS A 6 11.00 -34.22 -17.52
N ILE A 7 12.05 -33.42 -17.38
CA ILE A 7 13.36 -33.91 -16.89
C ILE A 7 13.69 -33.47 -15.47
N VAL A 8 12.86 -32.61 -14.83
CA VAL A 8 13.16 -32.11 -13.47
C VAL A 8 12.50 -33.01 -12.42
N PRO A 9 13.28 -33.68 -11.55
CA PRO A 9 12.75 -34.51 -10.46
C PRO A 9 11.87 -33.68 -9.50
N PRO A 10 10.85 -34.28 -8.86
CA PRO A 10 9.88 -33.56 -8.01
C PRO A 10 10.52 -32.79 -6.84
N GLY A 11 11.67 -33.20 -6.34
CA GLY A 11 12.39 -32.54 -5.25
C GLY A 11 13.05 -31.20 -5.63
N LEU A 12 13.47 -31.03 -6.88
CA LEU A 12 14.13 -29.81 -7.34
C LEU A 12 13.17 -28.66 -7.64
N LYS A 13 11.88 -28.96 -7.89
CA LYS A 13 10.84 -27.91 -8.07
C LYS A 13 10.64 -27.06 -6.81
N LYS A 14 10.89 -27.57 -5.62
CA LYS A 14 10.78 -26.83 -4.35
C LYS A 14 11.93 -25.84 -4.12
N ILE A 15 13.11 -26.11 -4.68
CA ILE A 15 14.31 -25.27 -4.51
C ILE A 15 14.22 -24.03 -5.41
N PHE A 16 13.58 -24.13 -6.58
CA PHE A 16 13.41 -23.02 -7.53
C PHE A 16 12.17 -22.14 -7.25
N SER A 17 11.26 -22.56 -6.35
CA SER A 17 10.03 -21.80 -6.06
C SER A 17 10.18 -20.75 -4.95
N LYS A 18 11.36 -20.61 -4.34
CA LYS A 18 11.64 -19.64 -3.27
C LYS A 18 12.84 -18.74 -3.59
N ARG A 19 12.87 -18.17 -4.79
CA ARG A 19 13.60 -16.92 -4.99
C ARG A 19 12.62 -15.79 -4.64
N SER A 20 12.71 -15.28 -3.40
CA SER A 20 12.31 -13.93 -3.10
C SER A 20 12.96 -13.05 -4.17
N SER A 21 12.15 -12.38 -4.96
CA SER A 21 12.67 -11.65 -6.11
C SER A 21 13.63 -10.58 -5.59
N THR A 22 14.81 -10.49 -6.18
CA THR A 22 15.79 -9.42 -5.93
C THR A 22 15.17 -8.01 -6.06
N LYS A 23 13.97 -7.90 -6.63
CA LYS A 23 13.16 -6.67 -6.70
C LYS A 23 12.71 -6.11 -5.36
N GLU A 24 12.63 -6.93 -4.30
CA GLU A 24 12.26 -6.47 -2.96
C GLU A 24 13.43 -5.90 -2.17
N LEU A 25 14.66 -6.13 -2.64
CA LEU A 25 15.87 -5.66 -1.95
C LEU A 25 16.26 -4.22 -2.33
N TRP A 26 15.86 -3.75 -3.51
CA TRP A 26 16.27 -2.47 -4.06
C TRP A 26 15.06 -1.62 -4.46
N LEU A 27 15.16 -0.31 -4.15
CA LEU A 27 14.23 0.72 -4.58
C LEU A 27 14.94 1.68 -5.53
N LYS A 28 14.26 2.09 -6.59
CA LYS A 28 14.75 3.13 -7.49
C LYS A 28 14.09 4.46 -7.11
N CYS A 29 14.89 5.49 -6.86
CA CYS A 29 14.38 6.83 -6.65
C CYS A 29 13.75 7.36 -7.94
N ASN A 30 12.52 7.89 -7.85
CA ASN A 30 11.81 8.42 -9.02
C ASN A 30 12.34 9.78 -9.49
N ASN A 31 13.17 10.46 -8.69
CA ASN A 31 13.72 11.76 -9.01
C ASN A 31 15.14 11.67 -9.60
N CYS A 32 16.08 11.07 -8.88
CA CYS A 32 17.50 10.99 -9.30
C CYS A 32 17.89 9.62 -9.87
N GLU A 33 16.94 8.65 -9.94
CA GLU A 33 17.14 7.29 -10.44
C GLU A 33 18.13 6.43 -9.64
N ALA A 34 18.67 6.93 -8.53
CA ALA A 34 19.57 6.17 -7.67
C ALA A 34 18.90 4.88 -7.17
N MET A 35 19.70 3.82 -7.09
CA MET A 35 19.29 2.53 -6.53
C MET A 35 19.59 2.52 -5.05
N LEU A 36 18.56 2.43 -4.23
CA LEU A 36 18.64 2.43 -2.77
C LEU A 36 18.36 1.02 -2.24
N PHE A 37 19.08 0.59 -1.23
CA PHE A 37 18.74 -0.65 -0.55
C PHE A 37 17.46 -0.44 0.26
N HIS A 38 16.50 -1.35 0.11
CA HIS A 38 15.16 -1.19 0.70
C HIS A 38 15.20 -0.97 2.22
N LYS A 39 16.11 -1.66 2.91
CA LYS A 39 16.26 -1.54 4.36
C LYS A 39 16.74 -0.13 4.75
N ASP A 40 17.75 0.39 4.07
CA ASP A 40 18.32 1.71 4.34
C ASP A 40 17.30 2.82 4.01
N ALA A 41 16.58 2.67 2.90
CA ALA A 41 15.50 3.59 2.54
C ALA A 41 14.40 3.61 3.61
N LYS A 42 14.05 2.46 4.18
CA LYS A 42 13.07 2.36 5.26
C LYS A 42 13.57 3.01 6.54
N GLU A 43 14.82 2.80 6.94
CA GLU A 43 15.46 3.42 8.10
C GLU A 43 15.52 4.94 7.93
N ASN A 44 15.73 5.43 6.69
CA ASN A 44 15.68 6.86 6.34
C ASN A 44 14.25 7.34 5.98
N LEU A 45 13.21 6.72 6.52
CA LEU A 45 11.80 7.11 6.35
C LEU A 45 11.36 7.25 4.88
N TYR A 46 11.99 6.52 3.97
CA TYR A 46 11.81 6.58 2.51
C TYR A 46 12.15 7.95 1.90
N VAL A 47 13.09 8.67 2.51
CA VAL A 47 13.75 9.84 1.90
C VAL A 47 15.00 9.34 1.17
N CYS A 48 15.19 9.78 -0.07
CA CYS A 48 16.35 9.40 -0.86
C CYS A 48 17.62 10.02 -0.27
N SER A 49 18.64 9.19 -0.01
CA SER A 49 19.94 9.68 0.51
C SER A 49 20.74 10.52 -0.48
N GLU A 50 20.43 10.41 -1.79
CA GLU A 50 21.19 11.09 -2.84
C GLU A 50 20.61 12.45 -3.25
N CYS A 51 19.30 12.65 -3.07
CA CYS A 51 18.64 13.87 -3.56
C CYS A 51 17.51 14.38 -2.67
N ASP A 52 17.37 13.85 -1.46
CA ASP A 52 16.35 14.21 -0.47
C ASP A 52 14.88 14.09 -0.96
N ASN A 53 14.66 13.39 -2.09
CA ASN A 53 13.31 13.18 -2.58
C ASN A 53 12.53 12.23 -1.67
N HIS A 54 11.36 12.67 -1.24
CA HIS A 54 10.43 11.86 -0.46
C HIS A 54 9.68 10.86 -1.37
N MET A 55 9.93 9.57 -1.17
CA MET A 55 9.27 8.52 -1.92
C MET A 55 7.87 8.26 -1.39
N ARG A 56 6.97 7.81 -2.26
CA ARG A 56 5.61 7.41 -1.86
C ARG A 56 5.64 6.10 -1.09
N ILE A 57 4.96 6.06 0.05
CA ILE A 57 4.80 4.88 0.89
C ILE A 57 3.33 4.49 1.01
N SER A 58 3.07 3.24 1.40
CA SER A 58 1.72 2.78 1.69
C SER A 58 1.17 3.38 2.99
N ALA A 59 -0.15 3.40 3.12
CA ALA A 59 -0.78 3.80 4.37
C ALA A 59 -0.28 2.96 5.55
N LYS A 60 -0.14 1.64 5.38
CA LYS A 60 0.41 0.75 6.42
C LYS A 60 1.81 1.15 6.88
N GLU A 61 2.69 1.51 5.95
CA GLU A 61 4.04 1.95 6.30
C GLU A 61 4.01 3.29 7.05
N ARG A 62 3.11 4.21 6.68
CA ARG A 62 2.93 5.47 7.41
C ARG A 62 2.45 5.25 8.84
N PHE A 63 1.51 4.33 9.08
CA PHE A 63 1.12 3.94 10.43
C PHE A 63 2.29 3.42 11.25
N ASN A 64 3.11 2.54 10.67
CA ASN A 64 4.30 1.99 11.33
C ASN A 64 5.39 3.02 11.63
N GLN A 65 5.47 4.09 10.85
CA GLN A 65 6.44 5.17 11.08
C GLN A 65 6.01 6.13 12.19
N LEU A 66 4.70 6.34 12.34
CA LEU A 66 4.17 7.37 13.25
C LEU A 66 3.77 6.82 14.60
N LEU A 67 3.20 5.61 14.65
CA LEU A 67 2.63 5.07 15.87
C LEU A 67 3.61 4.17 16.63
N ASP A 68 3.50 4.18 17.94
CA ASP A 68 4.26 3.33 18.85
C ASP A 68 4.04 1.86 18.49
N GLN A 69 5.11 1.06 18.53
CA GLN A 69 5.06 -0.34 18.17
C GLN A 69 4.04 -1.11 19.02
N GLY A 70 3.17 -1.86 18.36
CA GLY A 70 2.13 -2.65 19.02
C GLY A 70 0.87 -1.86 19.44
N SER A 71 0.82 -0.53 19.26
CA SER A 71 -0.36 0.28 19.59
C SER A 71 -1.39 0.34 18.45
N ILE A 72 -1.02 -0.01 17.23
CA ILE A 72 -1.81 0.19 16.02
C ILE A 72 -3.06 -0.70 16.01
N LYS A 73 -4.22 -0.06 15.87
CA LYS A 73 -5.51 -0.72 15.62
C LYS A 73 -6.20 -0.03 14.46
N TYR A 74 -6.56 -0.82 13.45
CA TYR A 74 -7.30 -0.30 12.29
C TYR A 74 -8.79 -0.24 12.59
N ILE A 75 -9.43 0.80 12.09
CA ILE A 75 -10.89 0.97 12.15
C ILE A 75 -11.47 0.37 10.87
N GLU A 76 -12.56 -0.37 10.99
CA GLU A 76 -13.24 -0.96 9.84
C GLU A 76 -13.79 0.11 8.91
N ASP A 77 -13.68 -0.16 7.60
CA ASP A 77 -14.20 0.74 6.58
C ASP A 77 -15.71 0.92 6.67
N PRO A 78 -16.22 2.11 6.37
CA PRO A 78 -17.65 2.37 6.35
C PRO A 78 -18.32 1.66 5.15
N ILE A 79 -19.58 1.29 5.33
CA ILE A 79 -20.42 0.77 4.26
C ILE A 79 -21.07 1.95 3.56
N VAL A 80 -20.72 2.17 2.30
CA VAL A 80 -21.28 3.24 1.46
C VAL A 80 -21.83 2.66 0.15
N PRO A 81 -22.82 3.34 -0.49
CA PRO A 81 -23.28 2.97 -1.82
C PRO A 81 -22.12 2.94 -2.83
N ILE A 82 -22.02 1.88 -3.61
CA ILE A 82 -21.01 1.75 -4.64
C ILE A 82 -21.54 2.39 -5.92
N ASP A 83 -20.90 3.49 -6.38
CA ASP A 83 -21.20 4.16 -7.65
C ASP A 83 -22.68 4.53 -7.85
N PRO A 84 -23.28 5.36 -6.98
CA PRO A 84 -24.67 5.79 -7.11
C PRO A 84 -24.91 6.59 -8.40
N LEU A 85 -23.88 7.23 -8.94
CA LEU A 85 -23.93 8.03 -10.17
C LEU A 85 -23.76 7.20 -11.43
N LYS A 86 -23.44 5.90 -11.32
CA LYS A 86 -23.13 5.00 -12.45
C LYS A 86 -22.09 5.60 -13.41
N PHE A 87 -21.03 6.21 -12.81
CA PHE A 87 -20.01 6.93 -13.55
C PHE A 87 -19.25 6.03 -14.52
N ARG A 88 -19.08 6.55 -15.72
CA ARG A 88 -18.28 5.91 -16.78
C ARG A 88 -17.54 6.97 -17.59
N ASP A 89 -16.24 6.77 -17.74
CA ASP A 89 -15.42 7.42 -18.77
C ASP A 89 -14.98 6.37 -19.81
N GLU A 90 -13.69 6.11 -19.96
CA GLU A 90 -13.17 4.98 -20.76
C GLU A 90 -13.53 3.63 -20.15
N LYS A 91 -13.61 3.56 -18.80
CA LYS A 91 -14.01 2.37 -18.02
C LYS A 91 -15.09 2.73 -17.02
N LYS A 92 -15.93 1.75 -16.63
CA LYS A 92 -16.87 1.95 -15.53
C LYS A 92 -16.11 2.15 -14.21
N TYR A 93 -16.59 3.03 -13.35
CA TYR A 93 -16.00 3.29 -12.03
C TYR A 93 -15.87 1.99 -11.19
N ILE A 94 -16.90 1.13 -11.23
CA ILE A 94 -16.90 -0.16 -10.53
C ILE A 94 -15.73 -1.04 -10.95
N ASP A 95 -15.36 -1.04 -12.23
CA ASP A 95 -14.27 -1.88 -12.72
C ASP A 95 -12.91 -1.32 -12.26
N ARG A 96 -12.72 0.00 -12.29
CA ARG A 96 -11.53 0.66 -11.69
C ARG A 96 -11.40 0.35 -10.22
N LEU A 97 -12.50 0.42 -9.48
CA LEU A 97 -12.52 0.13 -8.05
C LEU A 97 -12.10 -1.30 -7.77
N LYS A 98 -12.62 -2.29 -8.54
CA LYS A 98 -12.24 -3.70 -8.42
C LYS A 98 -10.74 -3.91 -8.74
N GLU A 99 -10.23 -3.29 -9.81
CA GLU A 99 -8.81 -3.36 -10.19
C GLU A 99 -7.92 -2.81 -9.07
N SER A 100 -8.28 -1.64 -8.51
CA SER A 100 -7.53 -1.02 -7.41
C SER A 100 -7.53 -1.87 -6.16
N LYS A 101 -8.68 -2.39 -5.73
CA LYS A 101 -8.78 -3.33 -4.59
C LYS A 101 -7.91 -4.57 -4.78
N LYS A 102 -7.93 -5.15 -5.99
CA LYS A 102 -7.12 -6.33 -6.31
C LYS A 102 -5.62 -6.03 -6.27
N LYS A 103 -5.21 -4.86 -6.74
CA LYS A 103 -3.81 -4.43 -6.82
C LYS A 103 -3.24 -4.06 -5.44
N THR A 104 -3.96 -3.24 -4.69
CA THR A 104 -3.46 -2.63 -3.45
C THR A 104 -3.78 -3.45 -2.19
N LYS A 105 -4.79 -4.31 -2.25
CA LYS A 105 -5.32 -5.10 -1.12
C LYS A 105 -5.95 -4.25 0.00
N ILE A 106 -6.22 -2.97 -0.27
CA ILE A 106 -7.02 -2.10 0.58
C ILE A 106 -8.38 -1.84 -0.07
N THR A 107 -9.32 -1.39 0.71
CA THR A 107 -10.74 -1.24 0.32
C THR A 107 -11.03 0.12 -0.27
N ASP A 108 -10.31 1.16 0.18
CA ASP A 108 -10.43 2.54 -0.31
C ASP A 108 -9.08 3.27 -0.20
N SER A 109 -9.04 4.52 -0.67
CA SER A 109 -7.85 5.37 -0.69
C SER A 109 -7.45 5.90 0.69
N VAL A 110 -8.35 5.91 1.67
CA VAL A 110 -8.08 6.34 3.04
C VAL A 110 -8.15 5.14 3.98
N VAL A 111 -7.07 4.89 4.69
CA VAL A 111 -7.00 3.91 5.78
C VAL A 111 -7.09 4.66 7.10
N ILE A 112 -7.98 4.25 7.97
CA ILE A 112 -8.18 4.84 9.29
C ILE A 112 -7.79 3.88 10.40
N GLY A 113 -7.26 4.43 11.47
CA GLY A 113 -6.87 3.66 12.64
C GLY A 113 -6.46 4.56 13.81
N TYR A 114 -6.24 3.96 14.95
CA TYR A 114 -5.78 4.65 16.14
C TYR A 114 -4.62 3.90 16.79
N GLY A 115 -3.89 4.62 17.63
CA GLY A 115 -2.76 4.11 18.38
C GLY A 115 -2.20 5.20 19.29
N SER A 116 -0.93 5.10 19.65
CA SER A 116 -0.25 6.14 20.42
C SER A 116 0.98 6.66 19.68
N ILE A 117 1.32 7.92 19.94
CA ILE A 117 2.59 8.55 19.60
C ILE A 117 3.19 9.04 20.91
N ASN A 118 4.33 8.49 21.30
CA ASN A 118 4.95 8.77 22.60
C ASN A 118 3.94 8.60 23.77
N LYS A 119 3.14 7.52 23.73
CA LYS A 119 2.09 7.18 24.70
C LYS A 119 0.87 8.11 24.70
N ILE A 120 0.78 9.07 23.80
CA ILE A 120 -0.40 9.93 23.62
C ILE A 120 -1.31 9.29 22.58
N ASN A 121 -2.55 9.02 22.94
CA ASN A 121 -3.53 8.42 22.03
C ASN A 121 -3.87 9.37 20.88
N VAL A 122 -3.84 8.84 19.67
CA VAL A 122 -4.15 9.57 18.43
C VAL A 122 -4.95 8.70 17.48
N THR A 123 -5.78 9.35 16.68
CA THR A 123 -6.44 8.73 15.53
C THR A 123 -5.82 9.26 14.25
N LEU A 124 -5.54 8.39 13.31
CA LEU A 124 -4.95 8.73 12.02
C LEU A 124 -5.88 8.35 10.87
N ALA A 125 -5.97 9.24 9.89
CA ALA A 125 -6.54 8.97 8.58
C ALA A 125 -5.43 9.19 7.54
N VAL A 126 -5.01 8.13 6.87
CA VAL A 126 -3.86 8.15 5.95
C VAL A 126 -4.30 7.83 4.54
N HIS A 127 -4.02 8.74 3.61
CA HIS A 127 -4.23 8.51 2.19
C HIS A 127 -3.18 7.54 1.63
N ASP A 128 -3.64 6.51 0.92
CA ASP A 128 -2.77 5.65 0.14
C ASP A 128 -2.86 6.02 -1.35
N PHE A 129 -1.79 6.61 -1.84
CA PHE A 129 -1.73 7.08 -3.22
C PHE A 129 -1.76 5.97 -4.27
N GLN A 130 -1.49 4.72 -3.85
CA GLN A 130 -1.55 3.56 -4.75
C GLN A 130 -3.00 3.20 -5.12
N PHE A 131 -3.96 3.58 -4.27
CA PHE A 131 -5.37 3.37 -4.54
C PHE A 131 -5.95 4.56 -5.30
N MET A 132 -6.18 4.40 -6.59
CA MET A 132 -6.78 5.41 -7.49
C MET A 132 -6.18 6.83 -7.34
N GLY A 133 -4.86 6.92 -7.13
CA GLY A 133 -4.16 8.19 -6.94
C GLY A 133 -4.47 8.90 -5.61
N GLY A 134 -5.01 8.19 -4.61
CA GLY A 134 -5.42 8.78 -3.32
C GLY A 134 -6.70 9.62 -3.43
N SER A 135 -7.59 9.29 -4.38
CA SER A 135 -8.83 10.06 -4.60
C SER A 135 -9.74 10.07 -3.38
N LEU A 136 -10.30 11.23 -3.06
CA LEU A 136 -11.24 11.41 -1.96
C LEU A 136 -12.67 11.20 -2.48
N GLY A 137 -13.15 9.95 -2.37
CA GLY A 137 -14.52 9.57 -2.70
C GLY A 137 -15.43 9.54 -1.47
N MET A 138 -16.65 9.02 -1.65
CA MET A 138 -17.66 8.92 -0.58
C MET A 138 -17.16 8.05 0.57
N ALA A 139 -16.57 6.88 0.28
CA ALA A 139 -16.05 5.98 1.30
C ALA A 139 -14.89 6.63 2.08
N ALA A 140 -13.96 7.28 1.38
CA ALA A 140 -12.86 8.00 2.01
C ALA A 140 -13.35 9.13 2.93
N GLY A 141 -14.33 9.92 2.49
CA GLY A 141 -14.95 10.97 3.31
C GLY A 141 -15.62 10.42 4.55
N GLU A 142 -16.41 9.36 4.42
CA GLU A 142 -17.08 8.71 5.56
C GLU A 142 -16.09 8.05 6.52
N SER A 143 -14.98 7.51 6.00
CA SER A 143 -13.88 7.00 6.83
C SER A 143 -13.28 8.10 7.70
N ILE A 144 -13.03 9.28 7.16
CA ILE A 144 -12.50 10.42 7.91
C ILE A 144 -13.50 10.85 9.00
N ILE A 145 -14.79 10.95 8.68
CA ILE A 145 -15.84 11.29 9.65
C ILE A 145 -15.87 10.24 10.78
N LYS A 146 -15.78 8.96 10.43
CA LYS A 146 -15.74 7.86 11.42
C LYS A 146 -14.50 7.93 12.32
N ALA A 147 -13.37 8.38 11.78
CA ALA A 147 -12.15 8.53 12.56
C ALA A 147 -12.18 9.70 13.56
N ILE A 148 -13.00 10.73 13.29
CA ILE A 148 -13.16 11.91 14.15
C ILE A 148 -14.12 11.63 15.32
N LYS A 149 -15.15 10.80 15.10
CA LYS A 149 -16.14 10.40 16.10
C LYS A 149 -15.56 9.42 17.11
#